data_4bd41b957a034cf347f707c42cc350ed
#
_entry.id   4bd41b957a034cf347f707c42cc350ed
#
_cell.length_a   1.000
_cell.length_b   1.000
_cell.length_c   1.000
_cell.angle_alpha   90.00
_cell.angle_beta   90.00
_cell.angle_gamma   90.00
#
_symmetry.space_group_name_H-M   'P 1'
#
loop_
_entity.id
_entity.type
_entity.pdbx_description
1 polymer ?
#
loop_
_entity_poly.entity_id
_entity_poly.type
_entity_poly.pdbx_seq_one_letter_code
_entity_poly.pdbx_strand_id
1 'polypeptide(L)'
;MKSLNIYIVEDEPLIVSTIEVALRKQGFYAIGDAEDYVTALKDIERSKPDLVLVDIQLTGHKDGVDLALELDKRKQPYLFLSSQTDPNTIARVKQTNPLGYIVKPFTETSLRTNIELAWHNYTDSQQHFLTIKQDGRLHRINENTISYLKAYDNYCYVVTQTDTFLVPHTLKHVSEQLQSDTFVKAHRSYVVNLRHIQSIDKTSISLKNDSIPVSASQKSLVVSKLKSI
;
A
#
# COMPACT_ATOMS: atom_id res chain seq x y z
N MET A 1 0.30 15.75 -1.75
CA MET A 1 0.06 14.30 -1.96
C MET A 1 1.27 13.74 -2.70
N LYS A 2 1.68 12.50 -2.43
CA LYS A 2 2.67 11.80 -3.25
C LYS A 2 2.03 11.60 -4.63
N SER A 3 2.73 11.95 -5.69
CA SER A 3 2.23 11.71 -7.05
C SER A 3 2.17 10.22 -7.31
N LEU A 4 1.04 9.71 -7.86
CA LEU A 4 0.83 8.30 -8.13
C LEU A 4 1.45 7.90 -9.47
N ASN A 5 2.14 6.77 -9.49
CA ASN A 5 2.57 6.08 -10.68
C ASN A 5 1.45 5.15 -11.15
N ILE A 6 0.86 5.44 -12.28
CA ILE A 6 -0.31 4.72 -12.81
C ILE A 6 0.09 3.99 -14.08
N TYR A 7 -0.29 2.70 -14.17
CA TYR A 7 -0.16 1.90 -15.37
C TYR A 7 -1.52 1.72 -16.03
N ILE A 8 -1.58 1.78 -17.37
CA ILE A 8 -2.83 1.74 -18.14
C ILE A 8 -2.90 0.42 -18.92
N VAL A 9 -4.02 -0.28 -18.85
CA VAL A 9 -4.29 -1.47 -19.67
C VAL A 9 -5.56 -1.23 -20.46
N GLU A 10 -5.38 -0.96 -21.76
CA GLU A 10 -6.41 -0.49 -22.68
C GLU A 10 -5.96 -0.79 -24.11
N ASP A 11 -6.79 -1.39 -24.92
CA ASP A 11 -6.46 -1.78 -26.29
C ASP A 11 -6.78 -0.72 -27.35
N GLU A 12 -7.46 0.36 -26.97
CA GLU A 12 -7.72 1.50 -27.84
C GLU A 12 -6.69 2.65 -27.65
N PRO A 13 -5.73 2.87 -28.56
CA PRO A 13 -4.65 3.87 -28.39
C PRO A 13 -5.14 5.31 -28.19
N LEU A 14 -6.31 5.66 -28.74
CA LEU A 14 -6.92 6.98 -28.54
C LEU A 14 -7.39 7.19 -27.11
N ILE A 15 -7.90 6.12 -26.47
CA ILE A 15 -8.32 6.16 -25.07
C ILE A 15 -7.09 6.25 -24.18
N VAL A 16 -6.03 5.45 -24.43
CA VAL A 16 -4.74 5.54 -23.73
C VAL A 16 -4.22 6.97 -23.76
N SER A 17 -4.09 7.56 -24.93
CA SER A 17 -3.61 8.95 -25.10
C SER A 17 -4.46 9.97 -24.33
N THR A 18 -5.78 9.77 -24.33
CA THR A 18 -6.72 10.64 -23.59
C THR A 18 -6.48 10.52 -22.07
N ILE A 19 -6.32 9.29 -21.56
CA ILE A 19 -6.04 9.03 -20.15
C ILE A 19 -4.68 9.64 -19.76
N GLU A 20 -3.63 9.43 -20.53
CA GLU A 20 -2.30 9.98 -20.25
C GLU A 20 -2.30 11.51 -20.15
N VAL A 21 -2.96 12.19 -21.08
CA VAL A 21 -3.09 13.66 -21.05
C VAL A 21 -3.86 14.10 -19.79
N ALA A 22 -4.96 13.42 -19.47
CA ALA A 22 -5.76 13.73 -18.29
C ALA A 22 -4.95 13.51 -16.99
N LEU A 23 -4.23 12.39 -16.86
CA LEU A 23 -3.38 12.08 -15.70
C LEU A 23 -2.28 13.13 -15.52
N ARG A 24 -1.56 13.48 -16.58
CA ARG A 24 -0.46 14.47 -16.55
C ARG A 24 -0.96 15.85 -16.08
N LYS A 25 -2.08 16.33 -16.58
CA LYS A 25 -2.69 17.60 -16.15
C LYS A 25 -3.04 17.62 -14.67
N GLN A 26 -3.27 16.46 -14.08
CA GLN A 26 -3.68 16.27 -12.69
C GLN A 26 -2.51 15.99 -11.73
N GLY A 27 -1.28 15.93 -12.25
CA GLY A 27 -0.09 15.64 -11.45
C GLY A 27 0.11 14.16 -11.11
N PHE A 28 -0.56 13.25 -11.85
CA PHE A 28 -0.28 11.82 -11.84
C PHE A 28 0.71 11.44 -12.95
N TYR A 29 1.41 10.33 -12.78
CA TYR A 29 2.35 9.83 -13.78
C TYR A 29 1.83 8.54 -14.42
N ALA A 30 1.52 8.60 -15.72
CA ALA A 30 1.41 7.40 -16.52
C ALA A 30 2.83 6.84 -16.76
N ILE A 31 3.12 5.66 -16.22
CA ILE A 31 4.46 5.05 -16.26
C ILE A 31 4.58 3.97 -17.35
N GLY A 32 3.51 3.72 -18.07
CA GLY A 32 3.42 2.80 -19.19
C GLY A 32 2.00 2.35 -19.45
N ASP A 33 1.83 1.66 -20.56
CA ASP A 33 0.58 1.08 -21.00
C ASP A 33 0.78 -0.29 -21.65
N ALA A 34 -0.30 -1.05 -21.79
CA ALA A 34 -0.36 -2.30 -22.54
C ALA A 34 -1.75 -2.49 -23.16
N GLU A 35 -1.78 -3.13 -24.33
CA GLU A 35 -3.01 -3.44 -25.06
C GLU A 35 -3.57 -4.82 -24.72
N ASP A 36 -2.79 -5.68 -24.05
CA ASP A 36 -3.17 -7.07 -23.78
C ASP A 36 -2.74 -7.56 -22.39
N TYR A 37 -3.38 -8.65 -21.96
CA TYR A 37 -3.15 -9.30 -20.66
C TYR A 37 -1.68 -9.69 -20.40
N VAL A 38 -0.99 -10.27 -21.41
CA VAL A 38 0.35 -10.87 -21.22
C VAL A 38 1.39 -9.78 -21.02
N THR A 39 1.35 -8.76 -21.88
CA THR A 39 2.21 -7.58 -21.81
C THR A 39 1.98 -6.84 -20.50
N ALA A 40 0.70 -6.62 -20.14
CA ALA A 40 0.32 -5.93 -18.90
C ALA A 40 0.93 -6.62 -17.66
N LEU A 41 0.78 -7.94 -17.52
CA LEU A 41 1.32 -8.65 -16.35
C LEU A 41 2.83 -8.56 -16.22
N LYS A 42 3.56 -8.67 -17.32
CA LYS A 42 5.02 -8.59 -17.35
C LYS A 42 5.51 -7.20 -16.97
N ASP A 43 4.85 -6.19 -17.51
CA ASP A 43 5.27 -4.81 -17.30
C ASP A 43 4.88 -4.26 -15.92
N ILE A 44 3.71 -4.65 -15.40
CA ILE A 44 3.29 -4.33 -14.02
C ILE A 44 4.27 -4.94 -13.00
N GLU A 45 4.72 -6.18 -13.21
CA GLU A 45 5.70 -6.83 -12.32
C GLU A 45 7.05 -6.10 -12.31
N ARG A 46 7.47 -5.57 -13.47
CA ARG A 46 8.73 -4.83 -13.63
C ARG A 46 8.63 -3.40 -13.08
N SER A 47 7.56 -2.68 -13.43
CA SER A 47 7.40 -1.25 -13.16
C SER A 47 6.84 -0.96 -11.76
N LYS A 48 6.12 -1.92 -11.14
CA LYS A 48 5.50 -1.82 -9.82
C LYS A 48 4.71 -0.53 -9.63
N PRO A 49 3.64 -0.30 -10.41
CA PRO A 49 2.81 0.89 -10.31
C PRO A 49 2.12 0.98 -8.95
N ASP A 50 1.82 2.20 -8.49
CA ASP A 50 0.97 2.41 -7.32
C ASP A 50 -0.48 1.97 -7.61
N LEU A 51 -0.98 2.20 -8.85
CA LEU A 51 -2.34 1.89 -9.29
C LEU A 51 -2.36 1.42 -10.75
N VAL A 52 -3.26 0.50 -11.10
CA VAL A 52 -3.49 0.09 -12.48
C VAL A 52 -4.90 0.51 -12.90
N LEU A 53 -5.03 1.13 -14.07
CA LEU A 53 -6.31 1.33 -14.75
C LEU A 53 -6.48 0.18 -15.74
N VAL A 54 -7.60 -0.55 -15.67
CA VAL A 54 -7.82 -1.77 -16.45
C VAL A 54 -9.12 -1.65 -17.22
N ASP A 55 -9.06 -1.65 -18.55
CA ASP A 55 -10.29 -1.84 -19.31
C ASP A 55 -10.83 -3.24 -19.08
N ILE A 56 -12.13 -3.34 -18.87
CA ILE A 56 -12.83 -4.63 -18.73
C ILE A 56 -12.79 -5.40 -20.05
N GLN A 57 -12.94 -4.70 -21.16
CA GLN A 57 -13.05 -5.30 -22.51
C GLN A 57 -11.73 -5.19 -23.27
N LEU A 58 -10.77 -6.03 -22.93
CA LEU A 58 -9.54 -6.18 -23.73
C LEU A 58 -9.72 -7.18 -24.85
N THR A 59 -9.09 -6.91 -25.99
CA THR A 59 -9.03 -7.87 -27.09
C THR A 59 -8.10 -9.04 -26.78
N GLY A 60 -8.48 -10.27 -27.16
CA GLY A 60 -7.66 -11.47 -26.99
C GLY A 60 -8.35 -12.63 -26.28
N HIS A 61 -7.55 -13.63 -25.86
CA HIS A 61 -8.06 -14.81 -25.16
C HIS A 61 -8.40 -14.56 -23.70
N LYS A 62 -7.82 -13.52 -23.11
CA LYS A 62 -8.04 -13.09 -21.73
C LYS A 62 -8.36 -11.61 -21.73
N ASP A 63 -9.38 -11.25 -20.97
CA ASP A 63 -9.86 -9.88 -20.85
C ASP A 63 -9.38 -9.18 -19.56
N GLY A 64 -9.87 -7.96 -19.32
CA GLY A 64 -9.51 -7.20 -18.12
C GLY A 64 -9.97 -7.82 -16.82
N VAL A 65 -11.03 -8.66 -16.84
CA VAL A 65 -11.48 -9.36 -15.62
C VAL A 65 -10.50 -10.49 -15.28
N ASP A 66 -9.95 -11.21 -16.28
CA ASP A 66 -8.91 -12.21 -16.06
C ASP A 66 -7.63 -11.56 -15.49
N LEU A 67 -7.29 -10.37 -15.99
CA LEU A 67 -6.18 -9.59 -15.44
C LEU A 67 -6.45 -9.19 -13.99
N ALA A 68 -7.64 -8.69 -13.69
CA ALA A 68 -8.03 -8.28 -12.35
C ALA A 68 -7.92 -9.41 -11.32
N LEU A 69 -8.34 -10.64 -11.67
CA LEU A 69 -8.17 -11.82 -10.81
C LEU A 69 -6.69 -12.10 -10.48
N GLU A 70 -5.78 -11.81 -11.39
CA GLU A 70 -4.35 -11.98 -11.16
C GLU A 70 -3.77 -10.82 -10.32
N LEU A 71 -4.25 -9.57 -10.53
CA LEU A 71 -3.90 -8.41 -9.72
C LEU A 71 -4.34 -8.58 -8.26
N ASP A 72 -5.53 -9.17 -8.03
CA ASP A 72 -6.03 -9.50 -6.68
C ASP A 72 -5.07 -10.45 -5.93
N LYS A 73 -4.60 -11.52 -6.59
CA LYS A 73 -3.62 -12.46 -6.00
C LYS A 73 -2.32 -11.76 -5.60
N ARG A 74 -1.92 -10.75 -6.37
CA ARG A 74 -0.70 -9.96 -6.14
C ARG A 74 -0.92 -8.79 -5.20
N LYS A 75 -2.16 -8.56 -4.74
CA LYS A 75 -2.57 -7.39 -3.95
C LYS A 75 -2.21 -6.05 -4.63
N GLN A 76 -2.21 -6.04 -5.96
CA GLN A 76 -1.96 -4.86 -6.77
C GLN A 76 -3.25 -4.03 -6.88
N PRO A 77 -3.28 -2.76 -6.41
CA PRO A 77 -4.46 -1.92 -6.54
C PRO A 77 -4.80 -1.60 -7.98
N TYR A 78 -6.10 -1.65 -8.33
CA TYR A 78 -6.57 -1.29 -9.66
C TYR A 78 -7.97 -0.70 -9.65
N LEU A 79 -8.31 0.04 -10.70
CA LEU A 79 -9.62 0.55 -11.05
C LEU A 79 -10.02 0.00 -12.41
N PHE A 80 -11.28 -0.36 -12.58
CA PHE A 80 -11.79 -0.68 -13.89
C PHE A 80 -12.15 0.56 -14.70
N LEU A 81 -11.83 0.53 -15.99
CA LEU A 81 -12.43 1.35 -17.03
C LEU A 81 -13.56 0.52 -17.65
N SER A 82 -14.77 1.05 -17.70
CA SER A 82 -15.94 0.27 -18.10
C SER A 82 -16.80 1.02 -19.08
N SER A 83 -17.07 0.41 -20.23
CA SER A 83 -18.25 0.70 -21.03
C SER A 83 -19.47 0.01 -20.39
N GLN A 84 -20.67 0.22 -20.90
CA GLN A 84 -21.86 -0.50 -20.44
C GLN A 84 -21.63 -2.02 -20.64
N THR A 85 -21.59 -2.80 -19.54
CA THR A 85 -21.22 -4.22 -19.55
C THR A 85 -22.44 -5.12 -19.47
N ASP A 86 -22.38 -6.24 -20.16
CA ASP A 86 -23.42 -7.28 -20.14
C ASP A 86 -23.48 -8.02 -18.77
N PRO A 87 -24.62 -8.69 -18.47
CA PRO A 87 -24.80 -9.37 -17.17
C PRO A 87 -23.76 -10.43 -16.84
N ASN A 88 -23.18 -11.12 -17.84
CA ASN A 88 -22.17 -12.17 -17.62
C ASN A 88 -20.85 -11.53 -17.17
N THR A 89 -20.44 -10.46 -17.82
CA THR A 89 -19.25 -9.69 -17.42
C THR A 89 -19.41 -9.13 -16.02
N ILE A 90 -20.58 -8.59 -15.67
CA ILE A 90 -20.88 -8.12 -14.32
C ILE A 90 -20.76 -9.25 -13.29
N ALA A 91 -21.22 -10.46 -13.60
CA ALA A 91 -21.11 -11.62 -12.70
C ALA A 91 -19.65 -12.01 -12.43
N ARG A 92 -18.77 -11.93 -13.44
CA ARG A 92 -17.31 -12.19 -13.30
C ARG A 92 -16.63 -11.07 -12.50
N VAL A 93 -16.95 -9.82 -12.81
CA VAL A 93 -16.43 -8.65 -12.11
C VAL A 93 -16.73 -8.68 -10.59
N LYS A 94 -17.88 -9.22 -10.18
CA LYS A 94 -18.21 -9.43 -8.75
C LYS A 94 -17.28 -10.39 -8.01
N GLN A 95 -16.45 -11.17 -8.72
CA GLN A 95 -15.45 -12.07 -8.13
C GLN A 95 -14.10 -11.39 -7.92
N THR A 96 -13.97 -10.13 -8.31
CA THR A 96 -12.75 -9.32 -8.22
C THR A 96 -12.91 -8.22 -7.17
N ASN A 97 -11.78 -7.62 -6.75
CA ASN A 97 -11.73 -6.60 -5.70
C ASN A 97 -11.14 -5.28 -6.19
N PRO A 98 -11.75 -4.61 -7.19
CA PRO A 98 -11.29 -3.31 -7.67
C PRO A 98 -11.49 -2.23 -6.60
N LEU A 99 -10.68 -1.19 -6.63
CA LEU A 99 -10.89 -0.01 -5.80
C LEU A 99 -12.12 0.81 -6.25
N GLY A 100 -12.59 0.60 -7.47
CA GLY A 100 -13.76 1.25 -8.04
C GLY A 100 -13.85 1.11 -9.56
N TYR A 101 -14.76 1.88 -10.16
CA TYR A 101 -15.08 1.83 -11.58
C TYR A 101 -15.11 3.24 -12.15
N ILE A 102 -14.60 3.41 -13.37
CA ILE A 102 -14.67 4.64 -14.15
C ILE A 102 -15.44 4.31 -15.43
N VAL A 103 -16.62 4.91 -15.58
CA VAL A 103 -17.50 4.63 -16.72
C VAL A 103 -17.05 5.46 -17.91
N LYS A 104 -16.91 4.81 -19.08
CA LYS A 104 -16.64 5.44 -20.38
C LYS A 104 -17.98 5.91 -21.02
N PRO A 105 -18.03 7.09 -21.65
CA PRO A 105 -16.98 8.10 -21.74
C PRO A 105 -16.82 8.89 -20.43
N PHE A 106 -15.59 9.21 -20.05
CA PHE A 106 -15.28 9.97 -18.85
C PHE A 106 -14.73 11.36 -19.20
N THR A 107 -14.88 12.30 -18.29
CA THR A 107 -14.24 13.61 -18.34
C THR A 107 -12.92 13.58 -17.56
N GLU A 108 -12.00 14.52 -17.84
CA GLU A 108 -10.76 14.67 -17.07
C GLU A 108 -11.06 14.81 -15.56
N THR A 109 -12.09 15.58 -15.20
CA THR A 109 -12.49 15.78 -13.80
C THR A 109 -13.03 14.49 -13.16
N SER A 110 -13.87 13.72 -13.87
CA SER A 110 -14.41 12.48 -13.32
C SER A 110 -13.32 11.42 -13.16
N LEU A 111 -12.39 11.30 -14.11
CA LEU A 111 -11.24 10.42 -14.01
C LEU A 111 -10.41 10.72 -12.75
N ARG A 112 -10.05 12.00 -12.57
CA ARG A 112 -9.34 12.46 -11.38
C ARG A 112 -10.06 12.11 -10.09
N THR A 113 -11.32 12.54 -9.99
CA THR A 113 -12.10 12.39 -8.75
C THR A 113 -12.23 10.92 -8.35
N ASN A 114 -12.47 10.02 -9.32
CA ASN A 114 -12.54 8.59 -9.05
C ASN A 114 -11.21 8.03 -8.59
N ILE A 115 -10.09 8.41 -9.22
CA ILE A 115 -8.75 7.97 -8.81
C ILE A 115 -8.43 8.47 -7.39
N GLU A 116 -8.61 9.76 -7.11
CA GLU A 116 -8.31 10.35 -5.81
C GLU A 116 -9.14 9.70 -4.70
N LEU A 117 -10.46 9.53 -4.93
CA LEU A 117 -11.36 8.94 -3.94
C LEU A 117 -11.05 7.47 -3.68
N ALA A 118 -10.86 6.69 -4.75
CA ALA A 118 -10.52 5.28 -4.64
C ALA A 118 -9.17 5.07 -3.93
N TRP A 119 -8.17 5.87 -4.28
CA TRP A 119 -6.86 5.82 -3.63
C TRP A 119 -6.89 6.24 -2.17
N HIS A 120 -7.65 7.31 -1.85
CA HIS A 120 -7.85 7.73 -0.47
C HIS A 120 -8.48 6.61 0.38
N ASN A 121 -9.58 6.03 -0.10
CA ASN A 121 -10.26 4.93 0.61
C ASN A 121 -9.36 3.71 0.78
N TYR A 122 -8.57 3.36 -0.26
CA TYR A 122 -7.61 2.27 -0.19
C TYR A 122 -6.52 2.53 0.86
N THR A 123 -5.89 3.71 0.84
CA THR A 123 -4.85 4.05 1.80
C THR A 123 -5.39 4.14 3.23
N ASP A 124 -6.62 4.61 3.39
CA ASP A 124 -7.31 4.68 4.69
C ASP A 124 -7.62 3.27 5.22
N SER A 125 -8.07 2.35 4.35
CA SER A 125 -8.34 0.96 4.73
C SER A 125 -7.06 0.18 5.10
N GLN A 126 -5.90 0.61 4.62
CA GLN A 126 -4.58 0.06 4.99
C GLN A 126 -4.03 0.63 6.31
N GLN A 127 -4.72 1.59 6.93
CA GLN A 127 -4.30 2.13 8.22
C GLN A 127 -4.68 1.17 9.35
N HIS A 128 -3.67 0.68 10.03
CA HIS A 128 -3.83 -0.09 11.25
C HIS A 128 -3.67 0.81 12.48
N PHE A 129 -4.40 0.51 13.54
CA PHE A 129 -4.38 1.29 14.77
C PHE A 129 -4.11 0.40 15.97
N LEU A 130 -3.11 0.77 16.75
CA LEU A 130 -2.88 0.20 18.07
C LEU A 130 -3.75 0.95 19.08
N THR A 131 -4.60 0.24 19.83
CA THR A 131 -5.38 0.83 20.91
C THR A 131 -4.72 0.51 22.25
N ILE A 132 -4.35 1.54 22.99
CA ILE A 132 -3.72 1.40 24.30
C ILE A 132 -4.49 2.17 25.37
N LYS A 133 -4.32 1.77 26.64
CA LYS A 133 -4.87 2.48 27.80
C LYS A 133 -3.71 3.08 28.60
N GLN A 134 -3.73 4.40 28.80
CA GLN A 134 -2.80 5.11 29.66
C GLN A 134 -3.57 6.14 30.51
N ASP A 135 -3.30 6.21 31.80
CA ASP A 135 -3.91 7.16 32.75
C ASP A 135 -5.45 7.18 32.68
N GLY A 136 -6.05 6.01 32.53
CA GLY A 136 -7.51 5.84 32.44
C GLY A 136 -8.12 6.22 31.08
N ARG A 137 -7.32 6.72 30.14
CA ARG A 137 -7.77 7.11 28.79
C ARG A 137 -7.39 6.06 27.76
N LEU A 138 -8.27 5.88 26.76
CA LEU A 138 -7.99 5.06 25.58
C LEU A 138 -7.36 5.97 24.50
N HIS A 139 -6.20 5.55 24.01
CA HIS A 139 -5.52 6.18 22.90
C HIS A 139 -5.57 5.25 21.69
N ARG A 140 -6.02 5.75 20.54
CA ARG A 140 -5.98 5.08 19.25
C ARG A 140 -4.83 5.65 18.44
N ILE A 141 -3.74 4.90 18.34
CA ILE A 141 -2.49 5.32 17.71
C ILE A 141 -2.39 4.70 16.32
N ASN A 142 -2.24 5.53 15.29
CA ASN A 142 -1.99 5.04 13.93
C ASN A 142 -0.62 4.33 13.90
N GLU A 143 -0.58 3.06 13.51
CA GLU A 143 0.65 2.26 13.48
C GLU A 143 1.72 2.87 12.56
N ASN A 144 1.32 3.60 11.51
CA ASN A 144 2.25 4.30 10.63
C ASN A 144 3.02 5.43 11.35
N THR A 145 2.53 5.95 12.47
CA THR A 145 3.23 6.97 13.26
C THR A 145 4.18 6.38 14.30
N ILE A 146 4.04 5.09 14.62
CA ILE A 146 4.88 4.41 15.62
C ILE A 146 6.26 4.16 15.00
N SER A 147 7.29 4.68 15.63
CA SER A 147 8.68 4.50 15.22
C SER A 147 9.27 3.18 15.74
N TYR A 148 9.02 2.89 17.01
CA TYR A 148 9.44 1.64 17.63
C TYR A 148 8.69 1.38 18.94
N LEU A 149 8.76 0.12 19.40
CA LEU A 149 8.38 -0.30 20.74
C LEU A 149 9.63 -0.62 21.53
N LYS A 150 9.65 -0.26 22.84
CA LYS A 150 10.76 -0.51 23.76
C LYS A 150 10.28 -1.19 25.05
N ALA A 151 10.88 -2.32 25.42
CA ALA A 151 10.63 -2.96 26.70
C ALA A 151 11.15 -2.11 27.86
N TYR A 152 10.37 -2.04 28.93
CA TYR A 152 10.75 -1.44 30.19
C TYR A 152 10.12 -2.24 31.33
N ASP A 153 10.87 -3.16 31.89
CA ASP A 153 10.37 -4.16 32.86
C ASP A 153 9.11 -4.87 32.38
N ASN A 154 7.98 -4.74 33.12
CA ASN A 154 6.67 -5.26 32.74
C ASN A 154 5.85 -4.29 31.89
N TYR A 155 6.45 -3.17 31.45
CA TYR A 155 5.84 -2.14 30.63
C TYR A 155 6.46 -2.12 29.23
N CYS A 156 5.78 -1.42 28.32
CA CYS A 156 6.27 -1.15 26.98
C CYS A 156 6.11 0.33 26.66
N TYR A 157 7.17 0.97 26.20
CA TYR A 157 7.05 2.27 25.56
C TYR A 157 6.63 2.07 24.11
N VAL A 158 5.55 2.76 23.72
CA VAL A 158 5.14 2.96 22.33
C VAL A 158 5.63 4.35 21.92
N VAL A 159 6.67 4.40 21.09
CA VAL A 159 7.30 5.67 20.67
C VAL A 159 6.83 5.99 19.27
N THR A 160 6.15 7.13 19.14
CA THR A 160 5.73 7.69 17.85
C THR A 160 6.70 8.80 17.42
N GLN A 161 6.43 9.44 16.29
CA GLN A 161 7.22 10.57 15.81
C GLN A 161 7.11 11.80 16.71
N THR A 162 6.03 11.96 17.46
CA THR A 162 5.71 13.14 18.28
C THR A 162 5.56 12.83 19.76
N ASP A 163 5.12 11.61 20.10
CA ASP A 163 4.71 11.26 21.46
C ASP A 163 5.32 9.93 21.92
N THR A 164 5.35 9.74 23.24
CA THR A 164 5.75 8.47 23.87
C THR A 164 4.70 8.05 24.87
N PHE A 165 4.19 6.82 24.74
CA PHE A 165 3.19 6.25 25.63
C PHE A 165 3.81 5.12 26.43
N LEU A 166 3.54 5.07 27.75
CA LEU A 166 3.91 3.94 28.61
C LEU A 166 2.70 3.04 28.82
N VAL A 167 2.80 1.80 28.35
CA VAL A 167 1.71 0.82 28.39
C VAL A 167 2.01 -0.23 29.45
N PRO A 168 1.05 -0.59 30.36
CA PRO A 168 1.25 -1.58 31.42
C PRO A 168 1.16 -3.03 30.90
N HIS A 169 1.89 -3.32 29.84
CA HIS A 169 1.99 -4.63 29.20
C HIS A 169 3.41 -4.86 28.69
N THR A 170 3.80 -6.12 28.55
CA THR A 170 5.13 -6.47 28.01
C THR A 170 5.27 -6.11 26.54
N LEU A 171 6.52 -5.92 26.08
CA LEU A 171 6.82 -5.69 24.66
C LEU A 171 6.19 -6.76 23.76
N LYS A 172 6.24 -8.03 24.17
CA LYS A 172 5.63 -9.13 23.42
C LYS A 172 4.14 -8.92 23.24
N HIS A 173 3.42 -8.67 24.31
CA HIS A 173 1.97 -8.44 24.29
C HIS A 173 1.58 -7.27 23.38
N VAL A 174 2.27 -6.13 23.49
CA VAL A 174 1.98 -4.96 22.64
C VAL A 174 2.33 -5.23 21.18
N SER A 175 3.45 -5.91 20.91
CA SER A 175 3.84 -6.22 19.53
C SER A 175 2.90 -7.21 18.83
N GLU A 176 2.26 -8.12 19.58
CA GLU A 176 1.26 -9.06 19.03
C GLU A 176 -0.07 -8.39 18.67
N GLN A 177 -0.33 -7.17 19.13
CA GLN A 177 -1.52 -6.38 18.77
C GLN A 177 -1.32 -5.56 17.48
N LEU A 178 -0.06 -5.40 17.03
CA LEU A 178 0.22 -4.71 15.77
C LEU A 178 -0.26 -5.55 14.58
N GLN A 179 -0.96 -4.91 13.67
CA GLN A 179 -1.51 -5.54 12.47
C GLN A 179 -0.64 -5.35 11.24
N SER A 180 0.16 -4.26 11.21
CA SER A 180 1.08 -3.98 10.10
C SER A 180 2.28 -4.92 10.13
N ASP A 181 2.63 -5.49 8.97
CA ASP A 181 3.81 -6.32 8.74
C ASP A 181 5.14 -5.54 8.69
N THR A 182 5.05 -4.21 8.79
CA THR A 182 6.22 -3.31 8.82
C THR A 182 7.01 -3.37 10.14
N PHE A 183 6.47 -3.99 11.18
CA PHE A 183 7.14 -4.11 12.47
C PHE A 183 8.02 -5.35 12.55
N VAL A 184 9.27 -5.15 12.93
CA VAL A 184 10.26 -6.24 13.06
C VAL A 184 11.00 -6.15 14.39
N LYS A 185 11.20 -7.31 15.02
CA LYS A 185 12.03 -7.40 16.22
C LYS A 185 13.50 -7.14 15.86
N ALA A 186 14.05 -6.04 16.36
CA ALA A 186 15.44 -5.65 16.15
C ALA A 186 16.38 -6.12 17.28
N HIS A 187 15.82 -6.18 18.51
CA HIS A 187 16.57 -6.57 19.71
C HIS A 187 15.63 -7.27 20.71
N ARG A 188 16.16 -7.95 21.73
CA ARG A 188 15.31 -8.55 22.80
C ARG A 188 14.35 -7.55 23.46
N SER A 189 14.73 -6.25 23.46
CA SER A 189 13.98 -5.16 24.07
C SER A 189 13.41 -4.15 23.06
N TYR A 190 13.51 -4.39 21.74
CA TYR A 190 13.05 -3.45 20.74
C TYR A 190 12.37 -4.12 19.55
N VAL A 191 11.23 -3.56 19.13
CA VAL A 191 10.55 -3.82 17.86
C VAL A 191 10.52 -2.50 17.09
N VAL A 192 10.99 -2.48 15.85
CA VAL A 192 11.12 -1.28 15.02
C VAL A 192 10.14 -1.30 13.85
N ASN A 193 9.62 -0.15 13.48
CA ASN A 193 8.89 0.03 12.24
C ASN A 193 9.89 0.28 11.10
N LEU A 194 9.93 -0.60 10.12
CA LEU A 194 10.85 -0.55 8.98
C LEU A 194 10.74 0.75 8.18
N ARG A 195 9.54 1.34 8.11
CA ARG A 195 9.28 2.59 7.37
C ARG A 195 9.99 3.82 7.97
N HIS A 196 10.41 3.74 9.23
CA HIS A 196 11.08 4.84 9.94
C HIS A 196 12.60 4.68 10.01
N ILE A 197 13.15 3.59 9.46
CA ILE A 197 14.58 3.33 9.45
C ILE A 197 15.26 4.27 8.44
N GLN A 198 16.25 5.02 8.91
CA GLN A 198 17.11 5.85 8.06
C GLN A 198 18.40 5.13 7.67
N SER A 199 19.03 4.44 8.61
CA SER A 199 20.23 3.65 8.36
C SER A 199 20.39 2.51 9.37
N ILE A 200 21.20 1.51 9.02
CA ILE A 200 21.51 0.35 9.87
C ILE A 200 23.02 0.18 9.92
N ASP A 201 23.59 0.30 11.12
CA ASP A 201 24.99 0.06 11.41
C ASP A 201 25.26 -1.39 11.89
N LYS A 202 26.47 -1.66 12.37
CA LYS A 202 26.84 -2.99 12.91
C LYS A 202 25.97 -3.40 14.10
N THR A 203 25.66 -2.47 14.98
CA THR A 203 25.02 -2.71 16.29
C THR A 203 23.79 -1.83 16.55
N SER A 204 23.47 -0.90 15.65
CA SER A 204 22.39 0.07 15.85
C SER A 204 21.57 0.32 14.56
N ILE A 205 20.35 0.81 14.76
CA ILE A 205 19.43 1.30 13.74
C ILE A 205 19.17 2.75 14.06
N SER A 206 19.45 3.63 13.09
CA SER A 206 19.17 5.06 13.20
C SER A 206 17.76 5.37 12.70
N LEU A 207 17.02 6.11 13.49
CA LEU A 207 15.71 6.68 13.20
C LEU A 207 15.83 8.22 13.16
N LYS A 208 14.77 8.93 12.81
CA LYS A 208 14.84 10.39 12.67
C LYS A 208 15.36 11.10 13.93
N ASN A 209 14.91 10.68 15.11
CA ASN A 209 15.22 11.33 16.37
C ASN A 209 15.96 10.41 17.37
N ASP A 210 16.11 9.13 17.05
CA ASP A 210 16.58 8.10 17.97
C ASP A 210 17.55 7.13 17.29
N SER A 211 18.34 6.43 18.11
CA SER A 211 19.10 5.27 17.71
C SER A 211 18.79 4.10 18.64
N ILE A 212 18.44 2.95 18.08
CA ILE A 212 18.09 1.74 18.84
C ILE A 212 19.06 0.61 18.54
N PRO A 213 19.33 -0.30 19.49
CA PRO A 213 20.21 -1.43 19.25
C PRO A 213 19.59 -2.46 18.32
N VAL A 214 20.44 -3.09 17.50
CA VAL A 214 20.09 -4.27 16.71
C VAL A 214 21.01 -5.43 17.13
N SER A 215 20.42 -6.60 17.43
CA SER A 215 21.22 -7.78 17.73
C SER A 215 21.78 -8.43 16.46
N ALA A 216 22.94 -9.06 16.55
CA ALA A 216 23.58 -9.73 15.41
C ALA A 216 22.64 -10.77 14.75
N SER A 217 21.85 -11.49 15.56
CA SER A 217 20.89 -12.49 15.09
C SER A 217 19.68 -11.91 14.37
N GLN A 218 19.29 -10.66 14.63
CA GLN A 218 18.12 -10.02 14.04
C GLN A 218 18.47 -9.12 12.84
N LYS A 219 19.72 -8.69 12.73
CA LYS A 219 20.15 -7.75 11.69
C LYS A 219 19.85 -8.24 10.27
N SER A 220 20.16 -9.50 9.97
CA SER A 220 19.91 -10.08 8.64
C SER A 220 18.42 -10.07 8.28
N LEU A 221 17.55 -10.37 9.26
CA LEU A 221 16.10 -10.32 9.08
C LEU A 221 15.60 -8.89 8.85
N VAL A 222 16.06 -7.91 9.63
CA VAL A 222 15.70 -6.50 9.45
C VAL A 222 16.11 -6.02 8.06
N VAL A 223 17.34 -6.31 7.63
CA VAL A 223 17.85 -5.91 6.30
C VAL A 223 17.08 -6.58 5.17
N SER A 224 16.76 -7.88 5.28
CA SER A 224 16.00 -8.58 4.23
C SER A 224 14.60 -8.00 4.09
N LYS A 225 13.90 -7.77 5.19
CA LYS A 225 12.56 -7.18 5.20
C LYS A 225 12.55 -5.71 4.73
N LEU A 226 13.59 -4.93 5.06
CA LEU A 226 13.71 -3.55 4.58
C LEU A 226 13.85 -3.45 3.05
N LYS A 227 14.42 -4.47 2.41
CA LYS A 227 14.55 -4.54 0.94
C LYS A 227 13.25 -4.97 0.23
N SER A 228 12.28 -5.52 0.97
CA SER A 228 11.00 -6.01 0.42
C SER A 228 9.84 -5.02 0.59
N ILE A 229 10.08 -3.86 1.20
CA ILE A 229 9.17 -2.73 1.32
C ILE A 229 9.54 -1.66 0.29
#